data_fe08ae2bcde0058a485055bbabd7b3ec
#
_entry.id   fe08ae2bcde0058a485055bbabd7b3ec
#
_cell.length_a   1.000
_cell.length_b   1.000
_cell.length_c   1.000
_cell.angle_alpha   90.00
_cell.angle_beta   90.00
_cell.angle_gamma   90.00
#
_symmetry.space_group_name_H-M   'P 1'
#
loop_
_entity.id
_entity.type
_entity.pdbx_description
1 polymer ?
#
loop_
_entity_poly.entity_id
_entity_poly.type
_entity_poly.pdbx_seq_one_letter_code
_entity_poly.pdbx_strand_id
1 'polypeptide(L)'
;TGIKGEENQGICIGTENYLAINSQVSEEKQQASIDFINWLFTSDTGKAYVSGDLGFIAPFDTFNDDEKPEDPLSKEVINWMSKDNINTVPWVFQAFPSQNFKDTFASALLEYVQGTQDWNYVVNTVKDSWKAEKAQ
;
A
#
# COMPACT_ATOMS: atom_id res chain seq x y z
N THR A 1 13.89 -1.07 11.61
CA THR A 1 14.02 0.41 11.53
C THR A 1 15.42 0.94 11.82
N GLY A 2 16.32 0.23 12.46
CA GLY A 2 17.64 0.72 12.85
C GLY A 2 17.65 1.67 14.06
N ILE A 3 16.50 1.91 14.69
CA ILE A 3 16.40 2.63 15.95
C ILE A 3 16.52 1.61 17.08
N LYS A 4 17.53 1.76 17.93
CA LYS A 4 17.76 0.84 19.05
C LYS A 4 16.60 0.86 20.04
N GLY A 5 16.03 -0.31 20.32
CA GLY A 5 14.88 -0.49 21.19
C GLY A 5 13.53 -0.38 20.49
N GLU A 6 13.53 -0.05 19.18
CA GLU A 6 12.34 0.03 18.32
C GLU A 6 12.38 -0.99 17.17
N GLU A 7 13.30 -1.94 17.28
CA GLU A 7 13.46 -2.98 16.29
C GLU A 7 12.22 -3.88 16.26
N ASN A 8 11.69 -4.10 15.07
CA ASN A 8 10.68 -5.12 14.84
C ASN A 8 9.36 -4.95 15.59
N GLN A 9 8.97 -3.72 15.90
CA GLN A 9 7.71 -3.46 16.58
C GLN A 9 6.50 -3.43 15.65
N GLY A 10 6.70 -3.30 14.34
CA GLY A 10 5.59 -3.25 13.40
C GLY A 10 6.02 -3.34 11.95
N ILE A 11 5.05 -3.61 11.09
CA ILE A 11 5.18 -3.56 9.65
C ILE A 11 4.13 -2.62 9.07
N CYS A 12 4.53 -1.74 8.15
CA CYS A 12 3.62 -0.87 7.44
C CYS A 12 3.09 -1.62 6.21
N ILE A 13 1.81 -1.95 6.23
CA ILE A 13 1.12 -2.66 5.15
C ILE A 13 -0.27 -2.07 4.95
N GLY A 14 -0.77 -2.16 3.73
CA GLY A 14 -2.12 -1.70 3.40
C GLY A 14 -2.50 -2.05 1.99
N THR A 15 -3.77 -1.85 1.65
CA THR A 15 -4.27 -2.06 0.30
C THR A 15 -3.95 -0.83 -0.54
N GLU A 16 -3.21 -1.01 -1.63
CA GLU A 16 -2.84 0.06 -2.55
C GLU A 16 -3.68 0.06 -3.83
N ASN A 17 -4.09 -1.12 -4.27
CA ASN A 17 -4.82 -1.29 -5.50
C ASN A 17 -6.27 -1.67 -5.22
N TYR A 18 -7.19 -0.95 -5.85
CA TYR A 18 -8.63 -1.14 -5.69
C TYR A 18 -9.27 -1.36 -7.05
N LEU A 19 -10.17 -2.32 -7.11
CA LEU A 19 -11.04 -2.53 -8.26
C LEU A 19 -12.42 -1.94 -7.95
N ALA A 20 -12.93 -1.15 -8.86
CA ALA A 20 -14.25 -0.55 -8.74
C ALA A 20 -15.06 -0.78 -10.02
N ILE A 21 -16.35 -1.05 -9.86
CA ILE A 21 -17.27 -1.23 -10.98
C ILE A 21 -18.00 0.08 -11.21
N ASN A 22 -17.96 0.58 -12.45
CA ASN A 22 -18.70 1.79 -12.80
C ASN A 22 -20.21 1.51 -12.79
N SER A 23 -20.92 2.12 -11.84
CA SER A 23 -22.37 1.99 -11.69
C SER A 23 -23.18 2.71 -12.78
N GLN A 24 -22.55 3.51 -13.62
CA GLN A 24 -23.22 4.27 -14.70
C GLN A 24 -23.27 3.51 -16.04
N VAL A 25 -22.74 2.29 -16.10
CA VAL A 25 -22.85 1.42 -17.29
C VAL A 25 -24.04 0.48 -17.16
N SER A 26 -24.43 -0.17 -18.27
CA SER A 26 -25.55 -1.14 -18.26
C SER A 26 -25.27 -2.29 -17.28
N GLU A 27 -26.35 -2.91 -16.77
CA GLU A 27 -26.28 -4.06 -15.86
C GLU A 27 -25.45 -5.21 -16.44
N GLU A 28 -25.58 -5.47 -17.75
CA GLU A 28 -24.79 -6.48 -18.45
C GLU A 28 -23.28 -6.21 -18.34
N LYS A 29 -22.86 -4.94 -18.51
CA LYS A 29 -21.45 -4.57 -18.36
C LYS A 29 -20.97 -4.61 -16.91
N GLN A 30 -21.84 -4.27 -15.96
CA GLN A 30 -21.55 -4.42 -14.54
C GLN A 30 -21.35 -5.90 -14.20
N GLN A 31 -22.25 -6.77 -14.66
CA GLN A 31 -22.13 -8.21 -14.42
C GLN A 31 -20.86 -8.80 -15.04
N ALA A 32 -20.55 -8.44 -16.28
CA ALA A 32 -19.30 -8.87 -16.91
C ALA A 32 -18.05 -8.45 -16.12
N SER A 33 -18.09 -7.25 -15.52
CA SER A 33 -16.99 -6.77 -14.65
C SER A 33 -16.92 -7.57 -13.35
N ILE A 34 -18.05 -7.91 -12.74
CA ILE A 34 -18.12 -8.78 -11.56
C ILE A 34 -17.57 -10.16 -11.89
N ASP A 35 -17.99 -10.75 -13.00
CA ASP A 35 -17.54 -12.07 -13.44
C ASP A 35 -16.02 -12.10 -13.67
N PHE A 36 -15.47 -11.03 -14.28
CA PHE A 36 -14.04 -10.90 -14.46
C PHE A 36 -13.28 -10.81 -13.12
N ILE A 37 -13.76 -10.00 -12.18
CA ILE A 37 -13.14 -9.86 -10.86
C ILE A 37 -13.20 -11.20 -10.11
N ASN A 38 -14.36 -11.87 -10.13
CA ASN A 38 -14.49 -13.19 -9.53
C ASN A 38 -13.52 -14.20 -10.16
N TRP A 39 -13.46 -14.25 -11.48
CA TRP A 39 -12.52 -15.12 -12.19
C TRP A 39 -11.07 -14.83 -11.78
N LEU A 40 -10.69 -13.55 -11.71
CA LEU A 40 -9.32 -13.13 -11.38
C LEU A 40 -8.86 -13.64 -10.00
N PHE A 41 -9.75 -13.64 -9.02
CA PHE A 41 -9.41 -13.98 -7.64
C PHE A 41 -9.84 -15.38 -7.20
N THR A 42 -10.51 -16.16 -8.06
CA THR A 42 -10.98 -17.50 -7.69
C THR A 42 -10.53 -18.61 -8.64
N SER A 43 -10.18 -18.30 -9.90
CA SER A 43 -9.67 -19.30 -10.82
C SER A 43 -8.17 -19.52 -10.67
N ASP A 44 -7.66 -20.71 -10.94
CA ASP A 44 -6.24 -21.05 -10.89
C ASP A 44 -5.42 -20.11 -11.79
N THR A 45 -5.92 -19.83 -13.01
CA THR A 45 -5.25 -18.93 -13.96
C THR A 45 -5.22 -17.49 -13.44
N GLY A 46 -6.35 -16.98 -12.92
CA GLY A 46 -6.44 -15.62 -12.38
C GLY A 46 -5.52 -15.44 -11.16
N LYS A 47 -5.54 -16.40 -10.25
CA LYS A 47 -4.67 -16.40 -9.06
C LYS A 47 -3.18 -16.46 -9.44
N ALA A 48 -2.83 -17.25 -10.45
CA ALA A 48 -1.45 -17.31 -10.95
C ALA A 48 -0.97 -15.96 -11.52
N TYR A 49 -1.84 -15.21 -12.22
CA TYR A 49 -1.52 -13.84 -12.64
C TYR A 49 -1.33 -12.90 -11.46
N VAL A 50 -2.25 -12.93 -10.49
CA VAL A 50 -2.22 -12.01 -9.33
C VAL A 50 -0.97 -12.20 -8.50
N SER A 51 -0.64 -13.42 -8.11
CA SER A 51 0.49 -13.70 -7.22
C SER A 51 1.81 -13.89 -7.96
N GLY A 52 1.79 -14.42 -9.19
CA GLY A 52 2.98 -14.66 -10.00
C GLY A 52 3.40 -13.43 -10.81
N ASP A 53 2.67 -13.13 -11.88
CA ASP A 53 3.07 -12.08 -12.83
C ASP A 53 2.98 -10.67 -12.25
N LEU A 54 1.96 -10.40 -11.42
CA LEU A 54 1.78 -9.11 -10.76
C LEU A 54 2.49 -9.03 -9.40
N GLY A 55 2.85 -10.15 -8.79
CA GLY A 55 3.55 -10.22 -7.51
C GLY A 55 2.74 -9.68 -6.32
N PHE A 56 1.42 -9.68 -6.40
CA PHE A 56 0.57 -9.15 -5.33
C PHE A 56 0.37 -10.16 -4.22
N ILE A 57 0.48 -9.69 -2.98
CA ILE A 57 0.00 -10.41 -1.80
C ILE A 57 -1.50 -10.14 -1.72
N ALA A 58 -2.31 -11.04 -2.27
CA ALA A 58 -3.76 -10.88 -2.27
C ALA A 58 -4.34 -11.01 -0.86
N PRO A 59 -5.19 -10.06 -0.41
CA PRO A 59 -5.77 -10.08 0.93
C PRO A 59 -7.05 -10.95 1.01
N PHE A 60 -7.13 -11.99 0.20
CA PHE A 60 -8.31 -12.85 0.09
C PHE A 60 -8.00 -14.26 0.58
N ASP A 61 -8.94 -14.88 1.26
CA ASP A 61 -8.89 -16.26 1.76
C ASP A 61 -9.06 -17.32 0.66
N THR A 62 -9.33 -16.88 -0.56
CA THR A 62 -9.36 -17.75 -1.75
C THR A 62 -7.97 -18.21 -2.20
N PHE A 63 -6.89 -17.59 -1.69
CA PHE A 63 -5.51 -17.96 -2.01
C PHE A 63 -4.94 -18.91 -0.96
N ASN A 64 -4.59 -20.12 -1.39
CA ASN A 64 -3.88 -21.08 -0.57
C ASN A 64 -2.41 -20.67 -0.36
N ASP A 65 -1.71 -21.34 0.53
CA ASP A 65 -0.31 -21.01 0.83
C ASP A 65 0.64 -21.20 -0.35
N ASP A 66 0.37 -22.18 -1.20
CA ASP A 66 1.12 -22.47 -2.44
C ASP A 66 0.78 -21.54 -3.62
N GLU A 67 -0.26 -20.72 -3.47
CA GLU A 67 -0.68 -19.71 -4.46
C GLU A 67 -0.20 -18.30 -4.10
N LYS A 68 0.55 -18.14 -3.00
CA LYS A 68 1.13 -16.87 -2.58
C LYS A 68 2.39 -16.54 -3.39
N PRO A 69 2.77 -15.24 -3.49
CA PRO A 69 3.99 -14.86 -4.22
C PRO A 69 5.23 -15.58 -3.70
N GLU A 70 6.10 -15.98 -4.64
CA GLU A 70 7.31 -16.73 -4.31
C GLU A 70 8.56 -15.87 -4.15
N ASP A 71 8.49 -14.60 -4.49
CA ASP A 71 9.64 -13.72 -4.35
C ASP A 71 10.05 -13.51 -2.88
N PRO A 72 11.35 -13.32 -2.59
CA PRO A 72 11.85 -13.27 -1.23
C PRO A 72 11.27 -12.13 -0.38
N LEU A 73 10.96 -10.97 -0.98
CA LEU A 73 10.43 -9.82 -0.25
C LEU A 73 8.97 -10.06 0.15
N SER A 74 8.14 -10.55 -0.77
CA SER A 74 6.75 -10.90 -0.48
C SER A 74 6.65 -12.00 0.59
N LYS A 75 7.50 -13.02 0.51
CA LYS A 75 7.59 -14.06 1.55
C LYS A 75 7.94 -13.48 2.91
N GLU A 76 8.87 -12.54 2.97
CA GLU A 76 9.23 -11.90 4.23
C GLU A 76 8.10 -11.01 4.77
N VAL A 77 7.39 -10.27 3.92
CA VAL A 77 6.20 -9.51 4.32
C VAL A 77 5.13 -10.45 4.91
N ILE A 78 4.81 -11.54 4.24
CA ILE A 78 3.84 -12.54 4.72
C ILE A 78 4.29 -13.13 6.06
N ASN A 79 5.58 -13.48 6.19
CA ASN A 79 6.16 -13.97 7.42
C ASN A 79 6.02 -12.96 8.56
N TRP A 80 6.26 -11.68 8.32
CA TRP A 80 6.07 -10.62 9.31
C TRP A 80 4.60 -10.44 9.70
N MET A 81 3.69 -10.49 8.74
CA MET A 81 2.24 -10.39 8.99
C MET A 81 1.69 -11.53 9.86
N SER A 82 2.31 -12.69 9.80
CA SER A 82 1.89 -13.88 10.56
C SER A 82 2.52 -13.99 11.96
N LYS A 83 3.44 -13.09 12.33
CA LYS A 83 4.08 -13.13 13.67
C LYS A 83 3.14 -12.59 14.74
N ASP A 84 3.04 -13.32 15.84
CA ASP A 84 2.41 -12.82 17.04
C ASP A 84 3.17 -11.59 17.58
N ASN A 85 2.46 -10.63 18.12
CA ASN A 85 3.00 -9.39 18.73
C ASN A 85 3.65 -8.41 17.74
N ILE A 86 3.42 -8.55 16.45
CA ILE A 86 3.78 -7.51 15.46
C ILE A 86 2.56 -6.64 15.18
N ASN A 87 2.71 -5.34 15.35
CA ASN A 87 1.67 -4.39 15.00
C ASN A 87 1.67 -4.14 13.49
N THR A 88 0.51 -4.17 12.86
CA THR A 88 0.35 -3.67 11.50
C THR A 88 -0.01 -2.20 11.54
N VAL A 89 0.73 -1.39 10.79
CA VAL A 89 0.44 0.04 10.62
C VAL A 89 -0.13 0.24 9.23
N PRO A 90 -1.40 0.64 9.09
CA PRO A 90 -2.01 0.80 7.78
C PRO A 90 -1.42 1.99 7.04
N TRP A 91 -1.30 1.88 5.73
CA TRP A 91 -0.98 2.99 4.85
C TRP A 91 -2.23 3.84 4.66
N VAL A 92 -2.14 5.08 5.07
CA VAL A 92 -3.29 6.00 5.02
C VAL A 92 -3.09 7.08 3.96
N PHE A 93 -2.69 6.69 2.76
CA PHE A 93 -2.45 7.61 1.64
C PHE A 93 -3.65 8.51 1.33
N GLN A 94 -4.87 8.01 1.58
CA GLN A 94 -6.11 8.77 1.41
C GLN A 94 -6.24 9.93 2.42
N ALA A 95 -5.49 9.90 3.53
CA ALA A 95 -5.49 10.97 4.52
C ALA A 95 -4.62 12.16 4.07
N PHE A 96 -3.71 11.97 3.13
CA PHE A 96 -2.92 13.07 2.59
C PHE A 96 -3.79 14.04 1.80
N PRO A 97 -3.55 15.36 1.94
CA PRO A 97 -4.40 16.37 1.29
C PRO A 97 -4.38 16.27 -0.22
N SER A 98 -3.20 16.05 -0.82
CA SER A 98 -3.03 16.04 -2.27
C SER A 98 -1.76 15.30 -2.70
N GLN A 99 -1.59 15.14 -4.01
CA GLN A 99 -0.33 14.67 -4.59
C GLN A 99 0.78 15.72 -4.39
N ASN A 100 0.47 17.01 -4.53
CA ASN A 100 1.44 18.08 -4.29
C ASN A 100 2.02 18.06 -2.88
N PHE A 101 1.19 17.74 -1.87
CA PHE A 101 1.68 17.53 -0.50
C PHE A 101 2.70 16.39 -0.43
N LYS A 102 2.42 15.26 -1.07
CA LYS A 102 3.33 14.09 -1.09
C LYS A 102 4.68 14.44 -1.73
N ASP A 103 4.64 15.16 -2.85
CA ASP A 103 5.84 15.56 -3.58
C ASP A 103 6.67 16.58 -2.78
N THR A 104 6.02 17.53 -2.11
CA THR A 104 6.64 18.49 -1.21
C THR A 104 7.32 17.80 -0.02
N PHE A 105 6.64 16.83 0.58
CA PHE A 105 7.18 16.04 1.69
C PHE A 105 8.39 15.21 1.23
N ALA A 106 8.26 14.52 0.09
CA ALA A 106 9.34 13.71 -0.47
C ALA A 106 10.59 14.57 -0.79
N SER A 107 10.39 15.78 -1.35
CA SER A 107 11.47 16.71 -1.64
C SER A 107 12.18 17.17 -0.38
N ALA A 108 11.44 17.53 0.67
CA ALA A 108 12.02 17.93 1.94
C ALA A 108 12.83 16.79 2.61
N LEU A 109 12.35 15.55 2.52
CA LEU A 109 13.09 14.37 2.97
C LEU A 109 14.37 14.16 2.18
N LEU A 110 14.32 14.34 0.86
CA LEU A 110 15.48 14.20 0.00
C LEU A 110 16.56 15.23 0.36
N GLU A 111 16.18 16.50 0.56
CA GLU A 111 17.09 17.56 0.98
C GLU A 111 17.75 17.26 2.34
N TYR A 112 16.99 16.69 3.28
CA TYR A 112 17.53 16.23 4.55
C TYR A 112 18.55 15.10 4.37
N VAL A 113 18.22 14.08 3.58
CA VAL A 113 19.13 12.94 3.32
C VAL A 113 20.42 13.39 2.61
N GLN A 114 20.32 14.38 1.72
CA GLN A 114 21.47 14.99 1.04
C GLN A 114 22.29 15.91 1.94
N GLY A 115 21.84 16.20 3.15
CA GLY A 115 22.52 17.08 4.10
C GLY A 115 22.42 18.56 3.75
N THR A 116 21.53 18.95 2.84
CA THR A 116 21.31 20.34 2.45
C THR A 116 20.35 21.08 3.38
N GLN A 117 19.50 20.33 4.08
CA GLN A 117 18.53 20.85 5.08
C GLN A 117 18.57 20.00 6.36
N ASP A 118 18.09 20.57 7.46
CA ASP A 118 17.96 19.86 8.73
C ASP A 118 16.59 19.21 8.92
N TRP A 119 16.44 18.41 9.97
CA TRP A 119 15.17 17.75 10.27
C TRP A 119 14.03 18.73 10.62
N ASN A 120 14.34 19.87 11.21
CA ASN A 120 13.36 20.90 11.52
C ASN A 120 12.73 21.49 10.25
N TYR A 121 13.54 21.62 9.19
CA TYR A 121 13.03 22.01 7.87
C TYR A 121 11.99 21.03 7.36
N VAL A 122 12.25 19.73 7.42
CA VAL A 122 11.27 18.69 7.03
C VAL A 122 9.98 18.83 7.82
N VAL A 123 10.09 18.90 9.15
CA VAL A 123 8.93 19.01 10.05
C VAL A 123 8.09 20.26 9.77
N ASN A 124 8.73 21.40 9.57
CA ASN A 124 8.03 22.65 9.31
C ASN A 124 7.37 22.65 7.91
N THR A 125 8.09 22.19 6.89
CA THR A 125 7.57 22.05 5.52
C THR A 125 6.30 21.18 5.50
N VAL A 126 6.33 20.03 6.18
CA VAL A 126 5.17 19.13 6.25
C VAL A 126 3.99 19.78 6.97
N LYS A 127 4.23 20.44 8.12
CA LYS A 127 3.18 21.11 8.89
C LYS A 127 2.53 22.25 8.10
N ASP A 128 3.33 23.06 7.46
CA ASP A 128 2.85 24.24 6.73
C ASP A 128 2.10 23.84 5.47
N SER A 129 2.62 22.88 4.70
CA SER A 129 1.96 22.32 3.52
C SER A 129 0.64 21.64 3.87
N TRP A 130 0.62 20.81 4.92
CA TRP A 130 -0.61 20.19 5.40
C TRP A 130 -1.67 21.21 5.78
N LYS A 131 -1.27 22.22 6.54
CA LYS A 131 -2.16 23.28 7.01
C LYS A 131 -2.73 24.12 5.87
N ALA A 132 -1.89 24.45 4.89
CA ALA A 132 -2.31 25.21 3.72
C ALA A 132 -3.33 24.47 2.86
N GLU A 133 -3.15 23.16 2.66
CA GLU A 133 -4.03 22.36 1.79
C GLU A 133 -5.29 21.84 2.49
N LYS A 134 -5.28 21.66 3.80
CA LYS A 134 -6.48 21.27 4.58
C LYS A 134 -7.39 22.44 4.91
N ALA A 135 -6.94 23.68 4.73
CA ALA A 135 -7.75 24.88 4.92
C ALA A 135 -8.63 25.26 3.71
N GLN A 136 -8.51 24.49 2.62
CA GLN A 136 -9.36 24.61 1.42
C GLN A 136 -10.52 23.62 1.48
#